data_9dab58fb15bff34c0a6c84d83f69b1fa
#
_entry.id   9dab58fb15bff34c0a6c84d83f69b1fa
#
_cell.length_a   1.000
_cell.length_b   1.000
_cell.length_c   1.000
_cell.angle_alpha   90.00
_cell.angle_beta   90.00
_cell.angle_gamma   90.00
#
_symmetry.space_group_name_H-M   'P 1'
#
loop_
_entity.id
_entity.type
_entity.pdbx_description
1 polymer ?
#
loop_
_entity_poly.entity_id
_entity_poly.type
_entity_poly.pdbx_seq_one_letter_code
_entity_poly.pdbx_strand_id
1 'polypeptide(L)'
;MVRVAMIVLGVLLSFAANAQSLRLKNYLHPENDRMRFFNEVYLAGAVDALTAYNMAAPVKLFCKEGDVVSHEEAAHLLSDWAEKQTKMQDDTIIVIPLLLLKKTYPCR
;
A
#
# COMPACT_ATOMS: atom_id res chain seq x y z
N MET A 1 12.29 -31.73 -18.98
CA MET A 1 12.77 -30.74 -17.98
C MET A 1 12.58 -29.31 -18.43
N VAL A 2 12.93 -28.90 -19.64
CA VAL A 2 12.80 -27.52 -20.14
C VAL A 2 11.34 -27.03 -20.16
N ARG A 3 10.38 -27.88 -20.50
CA ARG A 3 8.93 -27.54 -20.53
C ARG A 3 8.35 -27.22 -19.16
N VAL A 4 8.77 -27.94 -18.12
CA VAL A 4 8.31 -27.71 -16.75
C VAL A 4 8.85 -26.40 -16.20
N ALA A 5 10.12 -26.07 -16.48
CA ALA A 5 10.72 -24.80 -16.07
C ALA A 5 10.02 -23.59 -16.69
N MET A 6 9.60 -23.68 -17.97
CA MET A 6 8.86 -22.60 -18.63
C MET A 6 7.48 -22.38 -18.03
N ILE A 7 6.77 -23.44 -17.63
CA ILE A 7 5.45 -23.34 -16.99
C ILE A 7 5.56 -22.65 -15.63
N VAL A 8 6.55 -23.03 -14.82
CA VAL A 8 6.80 -22.42 -13.50
C VAL A 8 7.12 -20.95 -13.63
N LEU A 9 7.96 -20.56 -14.58
CA LEU A 9 8.30 -19.15 -14.83
C LEU A 9 7.08 -18.35 -15.25
N GLY A 10 6.21 -18.89 -16.12
CA GLY A 10 4.99 -18.23 -16.55
C GLY A 10 4.01 -17.97 -15.39
N VAL A 11 3.86 -18.93 -14.47
CA VAL A 11 3.02 -18.76 -13.28
C VAL A 11 3.57 -17.68 -12.35
N LEU A 12 4.87 -17.65 -12.12
CA LEU A 12 5.50 -16.62 -11.28
C LEU A 12 5.34 -15.21 -11.87
N LEU A 13 5.50 -15.05 -13.18
CA LEU A 13 5.32 -13.78 -13.87
C LEU A 13 3.85 -13.31 -13.79
N SER A 14 2.88 -14.22 -13.92
CA SER A 14 1.46 -13.90 -13.79
C SER A 14 1.11 -13.41 -12.38
N PHE A 15 1.69 -14.02 -11.34
CA PHE A 15 1.53 -13.58 -9.95
C PHE A 15 2.08 -12.18 -9.73
N ALA A 16 3.28 -11.88 -10.21
CA ALA A 16 3.90 -10.57 -10.09
C ALA A 16 3.07 -9.47 -10.78
N ALA A 17 2.54 -9.73 -11.98
CA ALA A 17 1.69 -8.80 -12.69
C ALA A 17 0.38 -8.50 -11.94
N ASN A 18 -0.26 -9.52 -11.35
CA ASN A 18 -1.47 -9.36 -10.55
C ASN A 18 -1.22 -8.60 -9.25
N ALA A 19 -0.08 -8.84 -8.58
CA ALA A 19 0.31 -8.15 -7.35
C ALA A 19 0.54 -6.65 -7.55
N GLN A 20 0.86 -6.20 -8.77
CA GLN A 20 1.10 -4.80 -9.10
C GLN A 20 -0.17 -4.04 -9.55
N SER A 21 -1.34 -4.68 -9.54
CA SER A 21 -2.55 -4.13 -10.15
C SER A 21 -3.41 -3.27 -9.24
N LEU A 22 -3.06 -3.11 -7.96
CA LEU A 22 -3.85 -2.30 -7.04
C LEU A 22 -3.67 -0.81 -7.34
N ARG A 23 -4.70 -0.23 -7.92
CA ARG A 23 -4.75 1.18 -8.29
C ARG A 23 -5.65 1.96 -7.35
N LEU A 24 -5.47 3.27 -7.31
CA LEU A 24 -6.23 4.14 -6.42
C LEU A 24 -7.74 3.98 -6.62
N LYS A 25 -8.23 3.93 -7.86
CA LYS A 25 -9.65 3.72 -8.14
C LYS A 25 -10.20 2.42 -7.58
N ASN A 26 -9.41 1.35 -7.63
CA ASN A 26 -9.81 0.03 -7.12
C ASN A 26 -9.83 -0.01 -5.59
N TYR A 27 -9.01 0.80 -4.95
CA TYR A 27 -9.03 0.98 -3.50
C TYR A 27 -10.28 1.75 -3.06
N LEU A 28 -10.61 2.86 -3.73
CA LEU A 28 -11.77 3.69 -3.40
C LEU A 28 -13.10 3.00 -3.72
N HIS A 29 -13.15 2.28 -4.84
CA HIS A 29 -14.37 1.64 -5.35
C HIS A 29 -14.13 0.16 -5.62
N PRO A 30 -14.02 -0.68 -4.55
CA PRO A 30 -13.85 -2.12 -4.72
C PRO A 30 -15.09 -2.74 -5.38
N GLU A 31 -14.88 -3.69 -6.29
CA GLU A 31 -15.95 -4.34 -7.05
C GLU A 31 -16.87 -5.19 -6.18
N ASN A 32 -16.37 -5.71 -5.07
CA ASN A 32 -17.10 -6.58 -4.16
C ASN A 32 -16.46 -6.61 -2.77
N ASP A 33 -17.09 -7.29 -1.81
CA ASP A 33 -16.61 -7.37 -0.44
C ASP A 33 -15.26 -8.08 -0.31
N ARG A 34 -14.99 -9.05 -1.17
CA ARG A 34 -13.70 -9.75 -1.19
C ARG A 34 -12.57 -8.79 -1.56
N MET A 35 -12.77 -7.94 -2.54
CA MET A 35 -11.79 -6.93 -2.95
C MET A 35 -11.63 -5.85 -1.88
N ARG A 36 -12.71 -5.49 -1.22
CA ARG A 36 -12.65 -4.55 -0.06
C ARG A 36 -11.78 -5.13 1.04
N PHE A 37 -11.99 -6.37 1.41
CA PHE A 37 -11.16 -7.04 2.42
C PHE A 37 -9.69 -7.12 1.99
N PHE A 38 -9.43 -7.46 0.73
CA PHE A 38 -8.08 -7.47 0.18
C PHE A 38 -7.41 -6.11 0.31
N ASN A 39 -8.10 -5.02 -0.01
CA ASN A 39 -7.59 -3.67 0.10
C ASN A 39 -7.23 -3.31 1.54
N GLU A 40 -8.07 -3.69 2.49
CA GLU A 40 -7.82 -3.47 3.93
C GLU A 40 -6.58 -4.22 4.40
N VAL A 41 -6.44 -5.47 4.04
CA VAL A 41 -5.27 -6.30 4.39
C VAL A 41 -4.00 -5.75 3.75
N TYR A 42 -4.08 -5.34 2.49
CA TYR A 42 -2.95 -4.73 1.79
C TYR A 42 -2.45 -3.47 2.49
N LEU A 43 -3.35 -2.56 2.81
CA LEU A 43 -3.00 -1.32 3.49
C LEU A 43 -2.45 -1.58 4.89
N ALA A 44 -3.07 -2.48 5.65
CA ALA A 44 -2.61 -2.86 6.98
C ALA A 44 -1.17 -3.40 6.93
N GLY A 45 -0.87 -4.29 5.98
CA GLY A 45 0.47 -4.83 5.80
C GLY A 45 1.49 -3.78 5.40
N ALA A 46 1.13 -2.87 4.51
CA ALA A 46 2.00 -1.77 4.09
C ALA A 46 2.33 -0.83 5.25
N VAL A 47 1.33 -0.45 6.04
CA VAL A 47 1.50 0.43 7.20
C VAL A 47 2.31 -0.24 8.30
N ASP A 48 2.08 -1.51 8.57
CA ASP A 48 2.86 -2.27 9.56
C ASP A 48 4.32 -2.39 9.14
N ALA A 49 4.59 -2.65 7.87
CA ALA A 49 5.94 -2.72 7.34
C ALA A 49 6.67 -1.36 7.43
N LEU A 50 6.00 -0.28 7.09
CA LEU A 50 6.54 1.08 7.20
C LEU A 50 6.79 1.47 8.66
N THR A 51 5.89 1.13 9.56
CA THR A 51 6.03 1.36 11.00
C THR A 51 7.24 0.60 11.56
N ALA A 52 7.35 -0.68 11.25
CA ALA A 52 8.47 -1.52 11.69
C ALA A 52 9.80 -1.01 11.17
N TYR A 53 9.87 -0.67 9.88
CA TYR A 53 11.06 -0.07 9.29
C TYR A 53 11.44 1.23 9.99
N ASN A 54 10.46 2.11 10.20
CA ASN A 54 10.68 3.43 10.80
C ASN A 54 11.19 3.32 12.24
N MET A 55 10.68 2.35 13.02
CA MET A 55 11.15 2.10 14.38
C MET A 55 12.59 1.61 14.43
N ALA A 56 13.00 0.78 13.47
CA ALA A 56 14.33 0.18 13.41
C ALA A 56 15.37 1.07 12.73
N ALA A 57 14.95 2.01 11.89
CA ALA A 57 15.84 2.82 11.08
C ALA A 57 16.62 3.86 11.94
N PRO A 58 17.91 4.10 11.65
CA PRO A 58 18.69 5.15 12.35
C PRO A 58 18.18 6.56 12.02
N VAL A 59 17.59 6.73 10.82
CA VAL A 59 16.95 7.98 10.41
C VAL A 59 15.49 7.67 10.10
N LYS A 60 14.58 8.34 10.79
CA LYS A 60 13.16 8.11 10.64
C LYS A 60 12.61 8.69 9.34
N LEU A 61 11.70 7.96 8.71
CA LEU A 61 10.98 8.41 7.52
C LEU A 61 9.85 9.38 7.87
N PHE A 62 9.21 9.16 9.00
CA PHE A 62 8.17 10.04 9.56
C PHE A 62 8.29 10.04 11.08
N CYS A 63 7.78 11.10 11.72
CA CYS A 63 7.92 11.30 13.16
C CYS A 63 6.54 11.48 13.80
N LYS A 64 5.98 10.39 14.26
CA LYS A 64 4.74 10.36 15.01
C LYS A 64 5.03 10.03 16.48
N GLU A 65 4.37 10.74 17.39
CA GLU A 65 4.44 10.42 18.81
C GLU A 65 3.96 8.98 19.06
N GLY A 66 4.75 8.18 19.78
CA GLY A 66 4.47 6.77 20.05
C GLY A 66 4.85 5.81 18.92
N ASP A 67 5.31 6.31 17.77
CA ASP A 67 5.83 5.56 16.63
C ASP A 67 4.84 4.60 15.92
N VAL A 68 3.63 4.43 16.43
CA VAL A 68 2.64 3.48 15.88
C VAL A 68 1.53 4.23 15.14
N VAL A 69 1.30 3.83 13.89
CA VAL A 69 0.16 4.28 13.09
C VAL A 69 -0.87 3.17 13.07
N SER A 70 -2.10 3.45 13.50
CA SER A 70 -3.18 2.46 13.44
C SER A 70 -3.65 2.25 11.99
N HIS A 71 -4.18 1.07 11.71
CA HIS A 71 -4.73 0.76 10.39
C HIS A 71 -5.92 1.68 10.06
N GLU A 72 -6.74 1.99 11.03
CA GLU A 72 -7.88 2.88 10.89
C GLU A 72 -7.44 4.31 10.52
N GLU A 73 -6.45 4.86 11.22
CA GLU A 73 -5.90 6.18 10.91
C GLU A 73 -5.32 6.23 9.50
N ALA A 74 -4.55 5.21 9.13
CA ALA A 74 -3.98 5.11 7.78
C ALA A 74 -5.05 5.04 6.70
N ALA A 75 -6.12 4.28 6.94
CA ALA A 75 -7.25 4.18 6.02
C ALA A 75 -7.95 5.54 5.84
N HIS A 76 -8.16 6.28 6.92
CA HIS A 76 -8.74 7.63 6.85
C HIS A 76 -7.85 8.59 6.06
N LEU A 77 -6.55 8.61 6.33
CA LEU A 77 -5.60 9.46 5.61
C LEU A 77 -5.61 9.17 4.11
N LEU A 78 -5.60 7.89 3.75
CA LEU A 78 -5.60 7.48 2.35
C LEU A 78 -6.92 7.83 1.66
N SER A 79 -8.05 7.54 2.28
CA SER A 79 -9.37 7.82 1.70
C SER A 79 -9.60 9.31 1.52
N ASP A 80 -9.29 10.13 2.52
CA ASP A 80 -9.46 11.58 2.45
C ASP A 80 -8.60 12.20 1.35
N TRP A 81 -7.36 11.76 1.25
CA TRP A 81 -6.47 12.23 0.21
C TRP A 81 -6.91 11.76 -1.19
N ALA A 82 -7.26 10.49 -1.30
CA ALA A 82 -7.58 9.85 -2.59
C ALA A 82 -8.82 10.44 -3.25
N GLU A 83 -9.83 10.80 -2.48
CA GLU A 83 -11.06 11.43 -3.00
C GLU A 83 -10.79 12.75 -3.72
N LYS A 84 -9.70 13.44 -3.36
CA LYS A 84 -9.31 14.71 -3.95
C LYS A 84 -8.44 14.54 -5.21
N GLN A 85 -7.98 13.32 -5.51
CA GLN A 85 -7.05 13.05 -6.60
C GLN A 85 -7.78 12.55 -7.85
N THR A 86 -8.39 13.45 -8.60
CA THR A 86 -9.17 13.09 -9.79
C THR A 86 -8.32 12.60 -10.96
N LYS A 87 -7.04 13.00 -11.02
CA LYS A 87 -6.14 12.64 -12.12
C LYS A 87 -5.30 11.38 -11.86
N MET A 88 -5.28 10.87 -10.63
CA MET A 88 -4.39 9.77 -10.22
C MET A 88 -5.12 8.45 -10.02
N GLN A 89 -6.34 8.32 -10.51
CA GLN A 89 -7.18 7.13 -10.26
C GLN A 89 -6.61 5.84 -10.84
N ASP A 90 -5.84 5.94 -11.92
CA ASP A 90 -5.19 4.80 -12.56
C ASP A 90 -3.79 4.50 -12.01
N ASP A 91 -3.28 5.32 -11.10
CA ASP A 91 -1.96 5.13 -10.51
C ASP A 91 -1.98 4.07 -9.40
N THR A 92 -0.87 3.38 -9.26
CA THR A 92 -0.69 2.39 -8.18
C THR A 92 -0.53 3.09 -6.83
N ILE A 93 -1.04 2.46 -5.77
CA ILE A 93 -0.95 3.00 -4.40
C ILE A 93 0.32 2.59 -3.64
N ILE A 94 1.30 1.98 -4.30
CA ILE A 94 2.48 1.40 -3.63
C ILE A 94 3.22 2.40 -2.73
N VAL A 95 3.49 3.61 -3.22
CA VAL A 95 4.27 4.61 -2.48
C VAL A 95 3.40 5.62 -1.73
N ILE A 96 2.11 5.63 -1.96
CA ILE A 96 1.21 6.65 -1.42
C ILE A 96 1.16 6.62 0.11
N PRO A 97 1.04 5.47 0.80
CA PRO A 97 1.04 5.46 2.26
C PRO A 97 2.28 6.10 2.88
N LEU A 98 3.47 5.84 2.34
CA LEU A 98 4.70 6.47 2.82
C LEU A 98 4.66 7.99 2.64
N LEU A 99 4.25 8.47 1.48
CA LEU A 99 4.17 9.91 1.21
C LEU A 99 3.17 10.61 2.14
N LEU A 100 2.03 9.98 2.42
CA LEU A 100 1.03 10.51 3.33
C LEU A 100 1.53 10.57 4.78
N LEU A 101 2.22 9.53 5.24
CA LEU A 101 2.80 9.51 6.59
C LEU A 101 3.89 10.58 6.74
N LYS A 102 4.74 10.75 5.74
CA LYS A 102 5.77 11.81 5.76
C LYS A 102 5.15 13.20 5.78
N LYS A 103 4.07 13.41 5.04
CA LYS A 103 3.37 14.70 5.00
C LYS A 103 2.62 14.99 6.29
N THR A 104 1.97 13.99 6.87
CA THR A 104 1.16 14.12 8.08
C THR A 104 2.02 14.23 9.33
N TYR A 105 3.11 13.48 9.39
CA TYR A 105 4.04 13.42 10.52
C TYR A 105 5.47 13.76 10.09
N PRO A 106 5.74 15.00 9.68
CA PRO A 106 7.08 15.35 9.22
C PRO A 106 8.09 15.30 10.36
N CYS A 107 9.29 14.85 10.06
CA CYS A 107 10.43 14.92 10.96
C CYS A 107 11.08 16.31 10.86
N ARG A 108 11.45 16.88 11.99
CA ARG A 108 12.07 18.23 12.07
C ARG A 108 13.57 18.13 12.29
#